data_80e6e68c59bfe91c3fee0a7a8641cea7
#
_entry.id   80e6e68c59bfe91c3fee0a7a8641cea7
#
_cell.length_a   1.000
_cell.length_b   1.000
_cell.length_c   1.000
_cell.angle_alpha   90.00
_cell.angle_beta   90.00
_cell.angle_gamma   90.00
#
_symmetry.space_group_name_H-M   'P 1'
#
loop_
_entity.id
_entity.type
_entity.pdbx_description
1 polymer ?
#
loop_
_entity_poly.entity_id
_entity_poly.type
_entity_poly.pdbx_seq_one_letter_code
_entity_poly.pdbx_strand_id
1 'polypeptide(L)'
;MPHFTTGKLTRSLAKVCATVGLLSSVLITMPALAHGHKSGEADSTADMVKAAMQASSRPEKDAERDRNRKPVETLAFFGLEHDMKVVELIPGGGWYTRLIAPVVAENGEYYAALGTSRIERDLAKEAGFKDINIIAKEATMGRADGAKFYSLNVDTLGVSNMDMVFTFRNYHNFDDAGRAKMNEVAFAALKSGGIYAVVDHTARHMEGYNNSNRRRFDPVKAIKEIQAAGFELVDFSDLHYREDDELEYEVGARSVTGNTDRWTLKFKKP
;
A
#
# COMPACT_ATOMS: atom_id res chain seq x y z
N MET A 1 -19.25 57.36 -6.75
CA MET A 1 -19.90 57.75 -8.02
C MET A 1 -18.85 58.34 -8.93
N PRO A 2 -18.54 57.79 -10.06
CA PRO A 2 -19.12 58.13 -11.35
C PRO A 2 -19.37 56.88 -12.24
N HIS A 3 -20.43 56.92 -12.87
CA HIS A 3 -20.93 56.87 -14.24
C HIS A 3 -20.46 55.74 -15.17
N PHE A 4 -21.45 54.88 -15.47
CA PHE A 4 -21.48 53.90 -16.58
C PHE A 4 -21.66 54.62 -17.92
N THR A 5 -20.96 54.16 -18.94
CA THR A 5 -21.30 54.40 -20.34
C THR A 5 -21.42 53.11 -21.11
N THR A 6 -22.60 52.89 -21.65
CA THR A 6 -22.99 51.78 -22.52
C THR A 6 -22.58 52.07 -23.97
N GLY A 7 -21.82 51.16 -24.57
CA GLY A 7 -21.54 51.14 -26.02
C GLY A 7 -22.32 50.07 -26.74
N LYS A 8 -23.19 50.46 -27.65
CA LYS A 8 -23.92 49.59 -28.57
C LYS A 8 -23.00 49.16 -29.73
N LEU A 9 -22.94 47.88 -30.03
CA LEU A 9 -22.33 47.39 -31.27
C LEU A 9 -23.40 46.90 -32.25
N THR A 10 -23.30 47.47 -33.44
CA THR A 10 -24.17 47.26 -34.59
C THR A 10 -23.85 45.94 -35.31
N ARG A 11 -24.91 45.26 -35.78
CA ARG A 11 -24.88 44.08 -36.63
C ARG A 11 -24.44 44.43 -38.06
N SER A 12 -23.57 43.61 -38.63
CA SER A 12 -23.35 43.58 -40.08
C SER A 12 -23.62 42.14 -40.59
N LEU A 13 -24.61 42.06 -41.49
CA LEU A 13 -24.92 40.84 -42.26
C LEU A 13 -24.05 40.80 -43.52
N ALA A 14 -23.33 39.76 -43.73
CA ALA A 14 -22.74 39.44 -45.04
C ALA A 14 -23.35 38.12 -45.55
N LYS A 15 -24.01 38.22 -46.68
CA LYS A 15 -24.51 37.08 -47.51
C LYS A 15 -23.34 36.50 -48.27
N VAL A 16 -23.20 35.17 -48.24
CA VAL A 16 -22.31 34.46 -49.19
C VAL A 16 -23.10 33.32 -49.83
N CYS A 17 -22.98 33.27 -51.16
CA CYS A 17 -23.65 32.39 -52.11
C CYS A 17 -23.28 30.91 -51.92
N ALA A 18 -24.28 30.08 -52.20
CA ALA A 18 -24.17 28.64 -52.38
C ALA A 18 -23.53 28.28 -53.72
N THR A 19 -22.51 27.44 -53.71
CA THR A 19 -22.08 26.62 -54.85
C THR A 19 -22.23 25.15 -54.49
N VAL A 20 -23.10 24.50 -55.22
CA VAL A 20 -23.36 23.04 -55.14
C VAL A 20 -22.25 22.33 -55.94
N GLY A 21 -21.41 21.58 -55.23
CA GLY A 21 -20.46 20.68 -55.85
C GLY A 21 -20.90 19.22 -55.54
N LEU A 22 -21.32 18.51 -56.60
CA LEU A 22 -21.54 17.06 -56.53
C LEU A 22 -20.17 16.35 -56.35
N LEU A 23 -19.98 15.73 -55.18
CA LEU A 23 -18.90 14.79 -54.96
C LEU A 23 -19.47 13.39 -54.84
N SER A 24 -19.19 12.59 -55.90
CA SER A 24 -19.51 11.16 -55.95
C SER A 24 -18.73 10.40 -54.85
N SER A 25 -19.42 9.89 -53.86
CA SER A 25 -18.88 9.01 -52.83
C SER A 25 -18.68 7.59 -53.37
N VAL A 26 -17.40 7.24 -53.61
CA VAL A 26 -17.00 5.85 -53.78
C VAL A 26 -16.97 5.18 -52.42
N LEU A 27 -17.94 4.32 -52.14
CA LEU A 27 -17.91 3.41 -51.01
C LEU A 27 -16.84 2.33 -51.24
N ILE A 28 -15.70 2.45 -50.62
CA ILE A 28 -14.71 1.36 -50.49
C ILE A 28 -15.18 0.53 -49.28
N THR A 29 -15.84 -0.58 -49.55
CA THR A 29 -16.11 -1.62 -48.52
C THR A 29 -14.77 -2.33 -48.22
N MET A 30 -14.16 -1.97 -47.10
CA MET A 30 -13.10 -2.79 -46.53
C MET A 30 -13.72 -4.02 -45.81
N PRO A 31 -13.23 -5.24 -46.08
CA PRO A 31 -13.63 -6.38 -45.27
C PRO A 31 -13.15 -6.19 -43.84
N ALA A 32 -14.06 -6.20 -42.88
CA ALA A 32 -13.76 -6.27 -41.46
C ALA A 32 -13.09 -7.63 -41.20
N LEU A 33 -11.77 -7.63 -41.11
CA LEU A 33 -11.03 -8.74 -40.52
C LEU A 33 -11.40 -8.78 -39.03
N ALA A 34 -12.37 -9.62 -38.71
CA ALA A 34 -12.61 -10.02 -37.33
C ALA A 34 -11.37 -10.78 -36.83
N HIS A 35 -10.40 -10.07 -36.31
CA HIS A 35 -9.36 -10.67 -35.49
C HIS A 35 -10.02 -11.07 -34.17
N GLY A 36 -10.43 -12.33 -34.11
CA GLY A 36 -10.71 -13.00 -32.84
C GLY A 36 -9.41 -13.06 -32.02
N HIS A 37 -9.11 -12.00 -31.29
CA HIS A 37 -8.13 -12.04 -30.22
C HIS A 37 -8.81 -12.79 -29.04
N LYS A 38 -8.68 -14.11 -29.02
CA LYS A 38 -8.54 -14.86 -27.78
C LYS A 38 -7.09 -14.72 -27.33
N SER A 39 -6.67 -13.52 -26.96
CA SER A 39 -5.60 -13.33 -26.02
C SER A 39 -6.18 -13.72 -24.67
N GLY A 40 -5.70 -14.81 -24.06
CA GLY A 40 -5.80 -14.96 -22.64
C GLY A 40 -5.12 -13.73 -22.03
N GLU A 41 -5.90 -12.72 -21.69
CA GLU A 41 -5.45 -11.56 -20.95
C GLU A 41 -4.96 -12.14 -19.63
N ALA A 42 -3.67 -12.03 -19.35
CA ALA A 42 -3.15 -12.43 -18.05
C ALA A 42 -3.91 -11.61 -17.00
N ASP A 43 -4.46 -12.26 -15.98
CA ASP A 43 -5.18 -11.60 -14.91
C ASP A 43 -4.35 -10.45 -14.38
N SER A 44 -4.93 -9.26 -14.29
CA SER A 44 -4.22 -8.11 -13.71
C SER A 44 -3.86 -8.41 -12.25
N THR A 45 -2.77 -7.84 -11.73
CA THR A 45 -2.41 -7.96 -10.31
C THR A 45 -3.58 -7.64 -9.39
N ALA A 46 -4.41 -6.66 -9.74
CA ALA A 46 -5.63 -6.32 -9.01
C ALA A 46 -6.65 -7.46 -8.99
N ASP A 47 -6.82 -8.18 -10.10
CA ASP A 47 -7.75 -9.32 -10.17
C ASP A 47 -7.19 -10.53 -9.41
N MET A 48 -5.89 -10.74 -9.42
CA MET A 48 -5.23 -11.75 -8.57
C MET A 48 -5.42 -11.44 -7.08
N VAL A 49 -5.33 -10.17 -6.65
CA VAL A 49 -5.65 -9.77 -5.27
C VAL A 49 -7.11 -10.06 -4.94
N LYS A 50 -8.07 -9.73 -5.83
CA LYS A 50 -9.50 -10.04 -5.64
C LYS A 50 -9.73 -11.54 -5.54
N ALA A 51 -9.07 -12.35 -6.36
CA ALA A 51 -9.13 -13.80 -6.28
C ALA A 51 -8.60 -14.32 -4.93
N ALA A 52 -7.45 -13.80 -4.45
CA ALA A 52 -6.92 -14.12 -3.13
C ALA A 52 -7.87 -13.71 -1.99
N MET A 53 -8.62 -12.61 -2.12
CA MET A 53 -9.64 -12.20 -1.16
C MET A 53 -10.80 -13.20 -1.06
N GLN A 54 -11.12 -13.90 -2.15
CA GLN A 54 -12.20 -14.88 -2.22
C GLN A 54 -11.73 -16.32 -1.93
N ALA A 55 -10.45 -16.54 -1.68
CA ALA A 55 -9.91 -17.86 -1.42
C ALA A 55 -10.56 -18.53 -0.19
N SER A 56 -10.98 -19.78 -0.31
CA SER A 56 -11.62 -20.55 0.76
C SER A 56 -10.72 -20.76 1.99
N SER A 57 -9.41 -20.64 1.81
CA SER A 57 -8.41 -20.67 2.90
C SER A 57 -8.39 -19.39 3.74
N ARG A 58 -9.11 -18.35 3.33
CA ARG A 58 -9.11 -17.07 4.02
C ARG A 58 -10.16 -17.06 5.14
N PRO A 59 -9.77 -16.82 6.41
CA PRO A 59 -10.73 -16.77 7.51
C PRO A 59 -11.76 -15.65 7.35
N GLU A 60 -13.02 -15.92 7.68
CA GLU A 60 -14.12 -14.94 7.63
C GLU A 60 -13.77 -13.63 8.40
N LYS A 61 -13.22 -13.76 9.60
CA LYS A 61 -12.74 -12.63 10.40
C LYS A 61 -11.69 -11.75 9.70
N ASP A 62 -11.01 -12.28 8.70
CA ASP A 62 -10.06 -11.50 7.88
C ASP A 62 -10.80 -10.75 6.77
N ALA A 63 -11.83 -11.36 6.17
CA ALA A 63 -12.69 -10.72 5.17
C ALA A 63 -13.49 -9.53 5.75
N GLU A 64 -13.99 -9.65 7.00
CA GLU A 64 -14.67 -8.56 7.70
C GLU A 64 -13.85 -7.26 7.77
N ARG A 65 -12.51 -7.37 7.72
CA ARG A 65 -11.57 -6.25 7.83
C ARG A 65 -11.23 -5.61 6.49
N ASP A 66 -11.68 -6.18 5.37
CA ASP A 66 -11.37 -5.69 4.02
C ASP A 66 -11.90 -4.27 3.80
N ARG A 67 -13.12 -3.99 4.26
CA ARG A 67 -13.73 -2.65 4.18
C ARG A 67 -12.85 -1.54 4.77
N ASN A 68 -12.06 -1.85 5.82
CA ASN A 68 -11.23 -0.89 6.53
C ASN A 68 -9.76 -0.94 6.07
N ARG A 69 -9.36 -1.97 5.33
CA ARG A 69 -8.00 -2.15 4.84
C ARG A 69 -7.86 -1.94 3.35
N LYS A 70 -9.00 -1.95 2.61
CA LYS A 70 -9.07 -1.69 1.17
C LYS A 70 -7.90 -2.34 0.42
N PRO A 71 -7.76 -3.71 0.48
CA PRO A 71 -6.52 -4.37 0.05
C PRO A 71 -6.19 -4.16 -1.42
N VAL A 72 -7.17 -4.17 -2.31
CA VAL A 72 -6.94 -3.97 -3.75
C VAL A 72 -6.36 -2.58 -3.99
N GLU A 73 -7.01 -1.55 -3.46
CA GLU A 73 -6.61 -0.16 -3.62
C GLU A 73 -5.27 0.12 -2.92
N THR A 74 -5.04 -0.50 -1.74
CA THR A 74 -3.80 -0.33 -0.99
C THR A 74 -2.60 -0.92 -1.72
N LEU A 75 -2.72 -2.15 -2.21
CA LEU A 75 -1.64 -2.81 -2.92
C LEU A 75 -1.38 -2.17 -4.30
N ALA A 76 -2.44 -1.72 -4.99
CA ALA A 76 -2.33 -0.95 -6.23
C ALA A 76 -1.65 0.41 -6.01
N PHE A 77 -1.99 1.15 -4.93
CA PHE A 77 -1.32 2.40 -4.58
C PHE A 77 0.19 2.21 -4.40
N PHE A 78 0.59 1.15 -3.73
CA PHE A 78 2.02 0.83 -3.59
C PHE A 78 2.67 0.37 -4.88
N GLY A 79 1.90 -0.12 -5.84
CA GLY A 79 2.37 -0.60 -7.13
C GLY A 79 2.86 -2.05 -7.07
N LEU A 80 2.17 -2.90 -6.30
CA LEU A 80 2.46 -4.34 -6.31
C LEU A 80 2.17 -4.91 -7.70
N GLU A 81 3.14 -5.68 -8.23
CA GLU A 81 2.99 -6.49 -9.44
C GLU A 81 3.30 -7.96 -9.13
N HIS A 82 2.72 -8.85 -9.92
CA HIS A 82 2.75 -10.30 -9.67
C HIS A 82 4.12 -10.97 -9.89
N ASP A 83 5.05 -10.28 -10.53
CA ASP A 83 6.41 -10.75 -10.80
C ASP A 83 7.46 -10.21 -9.82
N MET A 84 7.02 -9.46 -8.79
CA MET A 84 7.91 -8.82 -7.84
C MET A 84 8.45 -9.77 -6.77
N LYS A 85 9.67 -9.47 -6.28
CA LYS A 85 10.24 -10.01 -5.07
C LYS A 85 9.92 -9.08 -3.90
N VAL A 86 9.13 -9.59 -2.95
CA VAL A 86 8.58 -8.75 -1.89
C VAL A 86 8.90 -9.29 -0.50
N VAL A 87 9.12 -8.39 0.45
CA VAL A 87 9.28 -8.71 1.87
C VAL A 87 8.15 -8.10 2.68
N GLU A 88 7.49 -8.88 3.50
CA GLU A 88 6.56 -8.37 4.54
C GLU A 88 7.24 -8.41 5.90
N LEU A 89 7.43 -7.25 6.51
CA LEU A 89 7.96 -7.12 7.87
C LEU A 89 6.85 -7.30 8.89
N ILE A 90 7.07 -8.19 9.84
CA ILE A 90 6.17 -8.45 10.96
C ILE A 90 4.75 -8.79 10.48
N PRO A 91 4.60 -9.87 9.72
CA PRO A 91 3.33 -10.27 9.07
C PRO A 91 2.23 -10.62 10.09
N GLY A 92 2.59 -10.80 11.36
CA GLY A 92 1.66 -11.14 12.44
C GLY A 92 0.97 -12.48 12.18
N GLY A 93 -0.36 -12.47 12.06
CA GLY A 93 -1.16 -13.67 11.73
C GLY A 93 -1.38 -13.89 10.23
N GLY A 94 -0.68 -13.14 9.37
CA GLY A 94 -0.68 -13.38 7.92
C GLY A 94 -1.86 -12.76 7.17
N TRP A 95 -2.47 -11.68 7.67
CA TRP A 95 -3.61 -11.08 6.97
C TRP A 95 -3.24 -10.59 5.57
N TYR A 96 -2.15 -9.80 5.42
CA TYR A 96 -1.65 -9.39 4.12
C TYR A 96 -0.89 -10.51 3.42
N THR A 97 -0.19 -11.37 4.15
CA THR A 97 0.46 -12.58 3.61
C THR A 97 -0.50 -13.42 2.76
N ARG A 98 -1.73 -13.63 3.25
CA ARG A 98 -2.78 -14.38 2.52
C ARG A 98 -3.24 -13.72 1.23
N LEU A 99 -2.92 -12.45 1.03
CA LEU A 99 -3.24 -11.71 -0.19
C LEU A 99 -2.01 -11.57 -1.10
N ILE A 100 -0.85 -11.24 -0.53
CA ILE A 100 0.36 -10.92 -1.31
C ILE A 100 1.05 -12.21 -1.78
N ALA A 101 1.23 -13.20 -0.90
CA ALA A 101 1.97 -14.40 -1.26
C ALA A 101 1.35 -15.15 -2.46
N PRO A 102 0.03 -15.37 -2.56
CA PRO A 102 -0.57 -15.99 -3.75
C PRO A 102 -0.42 -15.16 -5.02
N VAL A 103 -0.41 -13.84 -4.92
CA VAL A 103 -0.28 -12.94 -6.08
C VAL A 103 1.10 -13.08 -6.73
N VAL A 104 2.15 -13.21 -5.93
CA VAL A 104 3.53 -13.30 -6.46
C VAL A 104 4.02 -14.74 -6.60
N ALA A 105 3.20 -15.74 -6.29
CA ALA A 105 3.65 -17.14 -6.18
C ALA A 105 4.18 -17.74 -7.49
N GLU A 106 3.66 -17.31 -8.64
CA GLU A 106 4.02 -17.90 -9.93
C GLU A 106 5.25 -17.28 -10.56
N ASN A 107 5.38 -15.95 -10.51
CA ASN A 107 6.40 -15.22 -11.26
C ASN A 107 7.30 -14.35 -10.38
N GLY A 108 6.97 -14.17 -9.10
CA GLY A 108 7.72 -13.39 -8.12
C GLY A 108 8.16 -14.25 -6.93
N GLU A 109 8.49 -13.59 -5.83
CA GLU A 109 8.93 -14.25 -4.60
C GLU A 109 8.38 -13.51 -3.37
N TYR A 110 7.83 -14.26 -2.41
CA TYR A 110 7.37 -13.69 -1.14
C TYR A 110 8.28 -14.11 0.02
N TYR A 111 8.64 -13.14 0.84
CA TYR A 111 9.46 -13.32 2.03
C TYR A 111 8.76 -12.74 3.26
N ALA A 112 8.69 -13.51 4.33
CA ALA A 112 8.25 -13.04 5.65
C ALA A 112 9.45 -12.82 6.56
N ALA A 113 9.56 -11.66 7.17
CA ALA A 113 10.67 -11.30 8.04
C ALA A 113 10.19 -10.69 9.36
N LEU A 114 10.95 -10.90 10.43
CA LEU A 114 10.73 -10.35 11.76
C LEU A 114 9.41 -10.82 12.39
N GLY A 115 9.47 -11.43 13.57
CA GLY A 115 8.28 -11.87 14.30
C GLY A 115 7.40 -12.88 13.57
N THR A 116 7.98 -13.79 12.81
CA THR A 116 7.32 -14.76 11.91
C THR A 116 6.70 -15.95 12.60
N SER A 117 6.86 -16.09 13.92
CA SER A 117 6.46 -17.30 14.67
C SER A 117 5.00 -17.75 14.44
N ARG A 118 4.08 -16.82 14.19
CA ARG A 118 2.69 -17.15 13.84
C ARG A 118 2.56 -17.69 12.41
N ILE A 119 3.32 -17.14 11.49
CA ILE A 119 3.38 -17.66 10.10
C ILE A 119 3.88 -19.09 10.13
N GLU A 120 5.01 -19.34 10.78
CA GLU A 120 5.61 -20.69 10.89
C GLU A 120 4.70 -21.69 11.59
N ARG A 121 4.07 -21.28 12.70
CA ARG A 121 3.22 -22.16 13.48
C ARG A 121 1.90 -22.51 12.79
N ASP A 122 1.29 -21.53 12.14
CA ASP A 122 -0.09 -21.62 11.66
C ASP A 122 -0.16 -21.63 10.12
N LEU A 123 0.20 -20.52 9.47
CA LEU A 123 -0.03 -20.29 8.04
C LEU A 123 0.82 -21.19 7.13
N ALA A 124 2.10 -21.35 7.43
CA ALA A 124 3.01 -22.17 6.61
C ALA A 124 2.64 -23.65 6.55
N LYS A 125 1.68 -24.12 7.36
CA LYS A 125 1.12 -25.48 7.32
C LYS A 125 -0.08 -25.60 6.39
N GLU A 126 -0.67 -24.50 5.99
CA GLU A 126 -1.84 -24.49 5.11
C GLU A 126 -1.43 -24.74 3.65
N ALA A 127 -2.31 -25.37 2.90
CA ALA A 127 -2.10 -25.55 1.46
C ALA A 127 -1.98 -24.18 0.76
N GLY A 128 -1.00 -24.03 -0.12
CA GLY A 128 -0.70 -22.78 -0.82
C GLY A 128 0.24 -21.81 -0.09
N PHE A 129 0.64 -22.13 1.18
CA PHE A 129 1.55 -21.27 1.94
C PHE A 129 2.80 -22.01 2.45
N LYS A 130 3.00 -23.27 2.05
CA LYS A 130 4.14 -24.10 2.50
C LYS A 130 5.50 -23.58 2.03
N ASP A 131 5.50 -22.86 0.91
CA ASP A 131 6.72 -22.38 0.26
C ASP A 131 7.02 -20.90 0.61
N ILE A 132 6.41 -20.36 1.66
CA ILE A 132 6.74 -19.03 2.17
C ILE A 132 8.19 -19.03 2.67
N ASN A 133 8.98 -18.10 2.13
CA ASN A 133 10.35 -17.89 2.59
C ASN A 133 10.36 -17.15 3.93
N ILE A 134 10.83 -17.81 4.98
CA ILE A 134 11.02 -17.19 6.29
C ILE A 134 12.48 -16.78 6.43
N ILE A 135 12.72 -15.49 6.59
CA ILE A 135 14.06 -14.88 6.66
C ILE A 135 14.28 -14.13 7.98
N ALA A 136 15.53 -13.68 8.21
CA ALA A 136 15.95 -12.95 9.40
C ALA A 136 15.55 -13.68 10.72
N LYS A 137 15.74 -15.01 10.76
CA LYS A 137 15.35 -15.86 11.90
C LYS A 137 16.10 -15.54 13.19
N GLU A 138 17.31 -14.97 13.07
CA GLU A 138 18.14 -14.58 14.22
C GLU A 138 17.70 -13.21 14.81
N ALA A 139 16.80 -12.50 14.13
CA ALA A 139 16.29 -11.24 14.63
C ALA A 139 15.50 -11.45 15.92
N THR A 140 15.72 -10.57 16.88
CA THR A 140 14.98 -10.59 18.14
C THR A 140 14.18 -9.32 18.33
N MET A 141 12.95 -9.49 18.80
CA MET A 141 12.06 -8.40 19.20
C MET A 141 11.68 -8.65 20.65
N GLY A 142 11.96 -7.69 21.51
CA GLY A 142 11.69 -7.82 22.93
C GLY A 142 11.17 -6.52 23.52
N ARG A 143 10.50 -6.63 24.65
CA ARG A 143 10.10 -5.49 25.45
C ARG A 143 10.54 -5.75 26.89
N ALA A 144 11.44 -4.93 27.38
CA ALA A 144 11.88 -5.01 28.76
C ALA A 144 10.73 -4.73 29.73
N ASP A 145 10.85 -5.21 30.95
CA ASP A 145 9.84 -4.97 31.98
C ASP A 145 9.63 -3.46 32.20
N GLY A 146 8.38 -3.04 32.16
CA GLY A 146 8.00 -1.64 32.25
C GLY A 146 8.24 -0.78 31.00
N ALA A 147 8.91 -1.30 29.97
CA ALA A 147 9.08 -0.56 28.72
C ALA A 147 7.76 -0.40 27.96
N LYS A 148 7.58 0.75 27.33
CA LYS A 148 6.38 1.07 26.53
C LYS A 148 6.44 0.46 25.13
N PHE A 149 7.64 0.37 24.56
CA PHE A 149 7.89 -0.04 23.19
C PHE A 149 8.78 -1.28 23.12
N TYR A 150 8.74 -1.96 22.00
CA TYR A 150 9.65 -3.04 21.68
C TYR A 150 11.01 -2.47 21.21
N SER A 151 12.06 -3.15 21.58
CA SER A 151 13.35 -3.04 20.89
C SER A 151 13.40 -4.04 19.73
N LEU A 152 14.19 -3.73 18.70
CA LEU A 152 14.48 -4.60 17.58
C LEU A 152 15.98 -4.76 17.44
N ASN A 153 16.46 -6.00 17.46
CA ASN A 153 17.83 -6.34 17.16
C ASN A 153 17.86 -7.22 15.89
N VAL A 154 18.42 -6.69 14.82
CA VAL A 154 18.58 -7.32 13.53
C VAL A 154 19.73 -6.66 12.77
N ASP A 155 20.63 -7.45 12.22
CA ASP A 155 21.75 -6.92 11.42
C ASP A 155 21.38 -6.80 9.95
N THR A 156 20.67 -7.79 9.43
CA THR A 156 20.26 -7.87 8.02
C THR A 156 19.00 -8.72 7.87
N LEU A 157 18.25 -8.50 6.80
CA LEU A 157 17.17 -9.43 6.41
C LEU A 157 17.71 -10.67 5.67
N GLY A 158 18.99 -10.69 5.27
CA GLY A 158 19.59 -11.79 4.52
C GLY A 158 19.19 -11.88 3.05
N VAL A 159 18.51 -10.85 2.54
CA VAL A 159 18.09 -10.71 1.14
C VAL A 159 18.44 -9.34 0.60
N SER A 160 18.57 -9.24 -0.72
CA SER A 160 18.85 -7.99 -1.43
C SER A 160 18.12 -7.97 -2.78
N ASN A 161 18.13 -6.83 -3.47
CA ASN A 161 17.47 -6.64 -4.75
C ASN A 161 15.96 -6.90 -4.71
N MET A 162 15.32 -6.62 -3.57
CA MET A 162 13.88 -6.70 -3.43
C MET A 162 13.20 -5.53 -4.14
N ASP A 163 12.07 -5.80 -4.78
CA ASP A 163 11.25 -4.79 -5.44
C ASP A 163 10.46 -3.97 -4.42
N MET A 164 9.97 -4.63 -3.37
CA MET A 164 9.13 -3.99 -2.38
C MET A 164 9.32 -4.57 -0.98
N VAL A 165 9.28 -3.69 0.02
CA VAL A 165 9.21 -4.05 1.44
C VAL A 165 7.95 -3.44 2.02
N PHE A 166 7.15 -4.25 2.71
CA PHE A 166 5.91 -3.84 3.37
C PHE A 166 6.03 -3.84 4.89
N THR A 167 5.41 -2.87 5.54
CA THR A 167 5.07 -2.96 6.96
C THR A 167 3.69 -2.36 7.23
N PHE A 168 2.82 -3.12 7.89
CA PHE A 168 1.44 -2.75 8.13
C PHE A 168 1.13 -2.72 9.62
N ARG A 169 0.99 -1.53 10.21
CA ARG A 169 0.55 -1.30 11.59
C ARG A 169 1.51 -1.87 12.64
N ASN A 170 2.79 -1.74 12.39
CA ASN A 170 3.83 -2.19 13.30
C ASN A 170 4.79 -1.08 13.72
N TYR A 171 4.87 0.00 12.95
CA TYR A 171 5.85 1.07 13.15
C TYR A 171 5.72 1.70 14.55
N HIS A 172 4.49 1.91 15.01
CA HIS A 172 4.19 2.44 16.35
C HIS A 172 4.62 1.55 17.53
N ASN A 173 4.93 0.28 17.28
CA ASN A 173 5.26 -0.65 18.36
C ASN A 173 6.68 -0.52 18.88
N PHE A 174 7.58 0.10 18.13
CA PHE A 174 9.01 0.12 18.41
C PHE A 174 9.47 1.44 19.01
N ASP A 175 10.54 1.38 19.82
CA ASP A 175 11.31 2.54 20.24
C ASP A 175 12.03 3.20 19.04
N ASP A 176 12.63 4.35 19.27
CA ASP A 176 13.30 5.13 18.22
C ASP A 176 14.42 4.31 17.55
N ALA A 177 15.19 3.55 18.34
CA ALA A 177 16.27 2.69 17.82
C ALA A 177 15.72 1.50 17.00
N GLY A 178 14.66 0.88 17.46
CA GLY A 178 13.99 -0.22 16.74
C GLY A 178 13.40 0.20 15.41
N ARG A 179 12.80 1.41 15.33
CA ARG A 179 12.30 1.96 14.06
C ARG A 179 13.44 2.33 13.12
N ALA A 180 14.51 2.95 13.63
CA ALA A 180 15.71 3.24 12.84
C ALA A 180 16.29 1.96 12.24
N LYS A 181 16.40 0.90 13.03
CA LYS A 181 16.90 -0.40 12.59
C LYS A 181 15.97 -1.06 11.55
N MET A 182 14.66 -0.98 11.74
CA MET A 182 13.67 -1.46 10.76
C MET A 182 13.84 -0.77 9.40
N ASN A 183 13.98 0.56 9.41
CA ASN A 183 14.18 1.35 8.19
C ASN A 183 15.52 1.02 7.52
N GLU A 184 16.60 0.85 8.30
CA GLU A 184 17.92 0.48 7.79
C GLU A 184 17.92 -0.86 7.05
N VAL A 185 17.34 -1.90 7.66
CA VAL A 185 17.31 -3.23 7.03
C VAL A 185 16.36 -3.29 5.84
N ALA A 186 15.25 -2.53 5.85
CA ALA A 186 14.39 -2.35 4.70
C ALA A 186 15.12 -1.67 3.54
N PHE A 187 15.88 -0.60 3.84
CA PHE A 187 16.70 0.09 2.85
C PHE A 187 17.77 -0.82 2.25
N ALA A 188 18.47 -1.59 3.08
CA ALA A 188 19.50 -2.50 2.62
C ALA A 188 18.95 -3.61 1.71
N ALA A 189 17.76 -4.13 2.01
CA ALA A 189 17.12 -5.21 1.25
C ALA A 189 16.62 -4.77 -0.13
N LEU A 190 16.19 -3.53 -0.28
CA LEU A 190 15.61 -3.02 -1.53
C LEU A 190 16.67 -2.76 -2.60
N LYS A 191 16.30 -2.97 -3.87
CA LYS A 191 17.03 -2.45 -5.03
C LYS A 191 16.89 -0.93 -5.16
N SER A 192 17.76 -0.27 -5.94
CA SER A 192 17.51 1.12 -6.37
C SER A 192 16.16 1.20 -7.12
N GLY A 193 15.35 2.20 -6.81
CA GLY A 193 13.96 2.32 -7.29
C GLY A 193 12.95 1.45 -6.54
N GLY A 194 13.37 0.55 -5.67
CA GLY A 194 12.48 -0.31 -4.87
C GLY A 194 11.66 0.48 -3.86
N ILE A 195 10.49 -0.05 -3.53
CA ILE A 195 9.46 0.65 -2.73
C ILE A 195 9.43 0.15 -1.28
N TYR A 196 9.45 1.06 -0.34
CA TYR A 196 9.09 0.81 1.05
C TYR A 196 7.67 1.32 1.32
N ALA A 197 6.76 0.38 1.55
CA ALA A 197 5.32 0.58 1.68
C ALA A 197 4.92 0.52 3.15
N VAL A 198 4.47 1.64 3.70
CA VAL A 198 4.23 1.77 5.15
C VAL A 198 2.81 2.26 5.41
N VAL A 199 2.07 1.50 6.23
CA VAL A 199 0.75 1.91 6.74
C VAL A 199 0.75 1.80 8.25
N ASP A 200 0.35 2.85 8.95
CA ASP A 200 0.18 2.77 10.40
C ASP A 200 -0.93 3.68 10.92
N HIS A 201 -1.27 3.51 12.20
CA HIS A 201 -2.30 4.29 12.87
C HIS A 201 -1.83 5.70 13.17
N THR A 202 -2.63 6.68 12.78
CA THR A 202 -2.34 8.09 12.93
C THR A 202 -2.37 8.52 14.40
N ALA A 203 -1.30 9.15 14.86
CA ALA A 203 -1.33 10.04 16.03
C ALA A 203 -1.48 11.49 15.58
N ARG A 204 -2.04 12.33 16.42
CA ARG A 204 -2.08 13.78 16.20
C ARG A 204 -0.63 14.31 16.17
N HIS A 205 -0.34 15.15 15.17
CA HIS A 205 0.99 15.72 15.00
C HIS A 205 1.45 16.44 16.27
N MET A 206 2.69 16.19 16.67
CA MET A 206 3.35 16.72 17.87
C MET A 206 2.75 16.25 19.20
N GLU A 207 1.74 15.40 19.20
CA GLU A 207 1.22 14.84 20.43
C GLU A 207 2.18 13.79 21.01
N GLY A 208 2.49 13.97 22.31
CA GLY A 208 3.31 13.01 23.05
C GLY A 208 2.57 11.68 23.29
N TYR A 209 3.33 10.60 23.38
CA TYR A 209 2.79 9.29 23.77
C TYR A 209 2.14 9.34 25.14
N ASN A 210 0.93 8.79 25.22
CA ASN A 210 0.25 8.52 26.48
C ASN A 210 -0.53 7.19 26.40
N ASN A 211 -1.10 6.72 27.51
CA ASN A 211 -1.82 5.46 27.53
C ASN A 211 -3.16 5.51 26.78
N SER A 212 -3.74 6.70 26.64
CA SER A 212 -5.02 6.88 25.98
C SER A 212 -4.89 6.80 24.44
N ASN A 213 -3.76 7.24 23.88
CA ASN A 213 -3.51 7.24 22.44
C ASN A 213 -2.46 6.20 21.98
N ARG A 214 -2.16 5.22 22.82
CA ARG A 214 -1.12 4.23 22.48
C ARG A 214 -1.42 3.48 21.17
N ARG A 215 -0.36 2.97 20.54
CA ARG A 215 -0.38 2.28 19.24
C ARG A 215 -0.73 3.19 18.07
N ARG A 216 -0.48 4.49 18.23
CA ARG A 216 -0.55 5.49 17.18
C ARG A 216 0.82 6.12 16.98
N PHE A 217 1.09 6.59 15.78
CA PHE A 217 2.35 7.23 15.44
C PHE A 217 2.14 8.46 14.56
N ASP A 218 2.88 9.51 14.82
CA ASP A 218 2.84 10.76 14.06
C ASP A 218 3.41 10.55 12.66
N PRO A 219 2.63 10.76 11.58
CA PRO A 219 3.09 10.56 10.21
C PRO A 219 4.26 11.48 9.83
N VAL A 220 4.33 12.70 10.36
CA VAL A 220 5.43 13.63 10.07
C VAL A 220 6.74 13.11 10.70
N LYS A 221 6.67 12.56 11.91
CA LYS A 221 7.82 11.91 12.54
C LYS A 221 8.23 10.66 11.77
N ALA A 222 7.28 9.85 11.30
CA ALA A 222 7.56 8.68 10.47
C ALA A 222 8.29 9.05 9.17
N ILE A 223 7.82 10.07 8.47
CA ILE A 223 8.47 10.57 7.25
C ILE A 223 9.91 10.97 7.54
N LYS A 224 10.14 11.76 8.60
CA LYS A 224 11.47 12.21 8.99
C LYS A 224 12.42 11.03 9.30
N GLU A 225 11.93 10.03 10.05
CA GLU A 225 12.74 8.86 10.44
C GLU A 225 13.07 7.97 9.23
N ILE A 226 12.11 7.76 8.33
CA ILE A 226 12.31 6.93 7.13
C ILE A 226 13.25 7.64 6.14
N GLN A 227 13.10 8.96 5.95
CA GLN A 227 14.02 9.74 5.12
C GLN A 227 15.43 9.78 5.71
N ALA A 228 15.59 9.76 7.03
CA ALA A 228 16.91 9.68 7.67
C ALA A 228 17.65 8.36 7.38
N ALA A 229 16.94 7.30 7.03
CA ALA A 229 17.52 6.04 6.55
C ALA A 229 17.91 6.05 5.06
N GLY A 230 17.67 7.17 4.35
CA GLY A 230 18.05 7.36 2.94
C GLY A 230 16.91 7.26 1.94
N PHE A 231 15.70 7.02 2.38
CA PHE A 231 14.53 6.95 1.50
C PHE A 231 14.04 8.32 1.02
N GLU A 232 13.46 8.35 -0.16
CA GLU A 232 12.68 9.48 -0.67
C GLU A 232 11.18 9.21 -0.48
N LEU A 233 10.43 10.18 0.08
CA LEU A 233 8.97 10.12 0.07
C LEU A 233 8.48 10.34 -1.37
N VAL A 234 7.76 9.37 -1.93
CA VAL A 234 7.23 9.43 -3.30
C VAL A 234 5.80 9.93 -3.29
N ASP A 235 4.98 9.37 -2.38
CA ASP A 235 3.54 9.66 -2.36
C ASP A 235 2.93 9.31 -0.99
N PHE A 236 1.73 9.81 -0.75
CA PHE A 236 0.87 9.41 0.36
C PHE A 236 -0.57 9.26 -0.11
N SER A 237 -1.38 8.51 0.64
CA SER A 237 -2.77 8.28 0.26
C SER A 237 -3.72 8.48 1.45
N ASP A 238 -4.90 9.00 1.16
CA ASP A 238 -6.04 9.14 2.07
C ASP A 238 -6.94 7.88 2.14
N LEU A 239 -6.53 6.80 1.50
CA LEU A 239 -7.29 5.53 1.46
C LEU A 239 -7.81 5.08 2.82
N HIS A 240 -7.03 5.29 3.85
CA HIS A 240 -7.34 4.85 5.22
C HIS A 240 -7.74 6.01 6.15
N TYR A 241 -7.98 7.20 5.61
CA TYR A 241 -8.46 8.34 6.38
C TYR A 241 -9.82 8.03 7.00
N ARG A 242 -9.99 8.44 8.26
CA ARG A 242 -11.22 8.30 9.03
C ARG A 242 -11.54 9.62 9.73
N GLU A 243 -12.53 10.32 9.21
CA GLU A 243 -12.97 11.60 9.76
C GLU A 243 -13.56 11.47 11.17
N ASP A 244 -14.14 10.31 11.46
CA ASP A 244 -14.79 9.97 12.73
C ASP A 244 -13.85 9.43 13.82
N ASP A 245 -12.53 9.39 13.56
CA ASP A 245 -11.50 9.03 14.56
C ASP A 245 -10.85 10.30 15.14
N GLU A 246 -11.24 10.66 16.36
CA GLU A 246 -10.71 11.84 17.06
C GLU A 246 -9.22 11.74 17.42
N LEU A 247 -8.57 10.60 17.17
CA LEU A 247 -7.16 10.29 17.46
C LEU A 247 -6.80 10.25 18.97
N GLU A 248 -7.79 10.29 19.84
CA GLU A 248 -7.62 10.39 21.30
C GLU A 248 -7.59 9.02 21.99
N TYR A 249 -8.13 7.99 21.33
CA TYR A 249 -8.25 6.65 21.90
C TYR A 249 -7.18 5.70 21.37
N GLU A 250 -6.75 4.79 22.24
CA GLU A 250 -5.86 3.72 21.80
C GLU A 250 -6.58 2.81 20.79
N VAL A 251 -5.82 2.25 19.86
CA VAL A 251 -6.32 1.54 18.66
C VAL A 251 -7.27 0.37 18.97
N GLY A 252 -7.14 -0.26 20.14
CA GLY A 252 -8.02 -1.34 20.56
C GLY A 252 -9.19 -0.90 21.42
N ALA A 253 -9.35 0.41 21.66
CA ALA A 253 -10.52 0.91 22.38
C ALA A 253 -11.80 0.55 21.63
N ARG A 254 -12.85 0.20 22.37
CA ARG A 254 -14.08 -0.35 21.81
C ARG A 254 -14.78 0.60 20.82
N SER A 255 -14.61 1.91 21.03
CA SER A 255 -15.19 2.95 20.19
C SER A 255 -14.55 3.07 18.81
N VAL A 256 -13.25 2.71 18.67
CA VAL A 256 -12.49 2.94 17.44
C VAL A 256 -11.88 1.67 16.84
N THR A 257 -11.95 0.53 17.55
CA THR A 257 -11.32 -0.70 17.07
C THR A 257 -11.85 -1.13 15.71
N GLY A 258 -10.96 -1.37 14.77
CA GLY A 258 -11.30 -1.68 13.38
C GLY A 258 -11.58 -0.45 12.52
N ASN A 259 -11.81 0.75 13.08
CA ASN A 259 -12.16 1.98 12.36
C ASN A 259 -11.21 3.15 12.63
N THR A 260 -10.00 2.88 13.09
CA THR A 260 -8.99 3.92 13.36
C THR A 260 -8.47 4.54 12.08
N ASP A 261 -8.20 5.83 12.13
CA ASP A 261 -7.47 6.55 11.09
C ASP A 261 -6.04 6.01 10.92
N ARG A 262 -5.57 5.95 9.67
CA ARG A 262 -4.23 5.47 9.33
C ARG A 262 -3.64 6.30 8.21
N TRP A 263 -2.38 6.63 8.38
CA TRP A 263 -1.58 7.16 7.29
C TRP A 263 -1.04 6.02 6.41
N THR A 264 -0.91 6.32 5.13
CA THR A 264 -0.42 5.40 4.08
C THR A 264 0.65 6.13 3.29
N LEU A 265 1.91 5.70 3.44
CA LEU A 265 3.09 6.40 2.90
C LEU A 265 3.88 5.48 1.98
N LYS A 266 4.25 5.98 0.81
CA LYS A 266 5.06 5.30 -0.19
C LYS A 266 6.42 5.96 -0.31
N PHE A 267 7.47 5.21 -0.02
CA PHE A 267 8.85 5.65 -0.15
C PHE A 267 9.57 4.86 -1.22
N LYS A 268 10.63 5.45 -1.76
CA LYS A 268 11.50 4.83 -2.77
C LYS A 268 12.96 4.88 -2.27
N LYS A 269 13.69 3.80 -2.50
CA LYS A 269 15.15 3.83 -2.41
C LYS A 269 15.70 4.50 -3.67
N PRO A 270 16.52 5.56 -3.56
CA PRO A 270 17.13 6.26 -4.70
C PRO A 270 17.96 5.34 -5.62
#